data_713c161f4cc2de6b229aa60094368bc3
#
_entry.id   713c161f4cc2de6b229aa60094368bc3
#
_cell.length_a   1.000
_cell.length_b   1.000
_cell.length_c   1.000
_cell.angle_alpha   90.00
_cell.angle_beta   90.00
_cell.angle_gamma   90.00
#
_symmetry.space_group_name_H-M   'P 1'
#
loop_
_entity.id
_entity.type
_entity.pdbx_description
1 polymer ?
#
loop_
_entity_poly.entity_id
_entity_poly.type
_entity_poly.pdbx_seq_one_letter_code
_entity_poly.pdbx_strand_id
1 'polypeptide(L)' 'MGKSKGQINNNIRTLRFHHDEMTQKELAEKVGVTRQTIVAVEKGKYSPSLELAFRIAYAFNTPLEDIFSYHPEDE' A
#
# COMPACT_ATOMS: atom_id res chain seq x y z
N MET A 1 3.92 25.27 3.35
CA MET A 1 4.04 24.76 3.20
C MET A 1 4.46 23.85 3.36
N GLY A 2 4.50 23.39 3.20
CA GLY A 2 4.77 22.36 3.20
C GLY A 2 5.14 21.66 4.22
N LYS A 3 4.86 21.75 5.10
CA LYS A 3 5.23 21.08 5.93
C LYS A 3 4.44 20.21 6.37
N SER A 4 3.34 20.07 6.24
CA SER A 4 2.64 19.19 6.69
C SER A 4 2.71 18.15 6.08
N LYS A 5 3.12 17.18 6.56
CA LYS A 5 3.24 16.13 5.92
C LYS A 5 2.46 15.20 6.37
N GLY A 6 1.48 14.89 6.49
CA GLY A 6 0.74 13.72 6.86
C GLY A 6 1.48 12.47 6.56
N GLN A 7 0.97 11.37 7.04
CA GLN A 7 1.55 10.09 6.83
C GLN A 7 0.51 9.13 6.34
N ILE A 8 0.85 8.36 5.32
CA ILE A 8 -0.03 7.32 4.82
C ILE A 8 0.48 6.00 5.36
N ASN A 9 -0.39 5.31 6.06
CA ASN A 9 -0.06 3.99 6.57
C ASN A 9 -0.81 2.94 5.79
N ASN A 10 -0.35 1.72 5.86
CA ASN A 10 -1.04 0.65 5.16
C ASN A 10 -0.91 -0.64 5.95
N ASN A 11 -1.79 -1.60 5.64
CA ASN A 11 -1.72 -2.91 6.25
C ASN A 11 -1.54 -3.97 5.17
N ILE A 12 -0.80 -3.66 4.13
CA ILE A 12 -0.59 -4.57 3.01
C ILE A 12 0.04 -5.87 3.50
N ARG A 13 1.01 -5.79 4.40
CA ARG A 13 1.68 -7.00 4.86
C ARG A 13 0.69 -7.94 5.55
N THR A 14 -0.20 -7.39 6.38
CA THR A 14 -1.21 -8.19 7.05
C THR A 14 -2.15 -8.84 6.03
N LEU A 15 -2.55 -8.07 5.01
CA LEU A 15 -3.43 -8.61 4.00
C LEU A 15 -2.75 -9.70 3.20
N ARG A 16 -1.47 -9.54 2.89
CA ARG A 16 -0.75 -10.59 2.18
C ARG A 16 -0.74 -11.87 3.02
N PHE A 17 -0.49 -11.72 4.32
CA PHE A 17 -0.44 -12.89 5.17
C PHE A 17 -1.78 -13.62 5.15
N HIS A 18 -2.87 -12.87 5.16
CA HIS A 18 -4.20 -13.50 5.18
C HIS A 18 -4.65 -13.98 3.80
N HIS A 19 -3.84 -13.75 2.76
CA HIS A 19 -4.17 -14.27 1.43
C HIS A 19 -3.15 -15.34 1.08
N ASP A 20 -3.16 -16.43 1.83
CA ASP A 20 -2.29 -17.59 1.59
C ASP A 20 -0.83 -17.20 1.69
N GLU A 21 -0.51 -16.29 2.61
CA GLU A 21 0.88 -15.89 2.81
C GLU A 21 1.50 -15.42 1.51
N MET A 22 0.76 -14.57 0.80
CA MET A 22 1.22 -14.03 -0.46
C MET A 22 2.55 -13.32 -0.28
N THR A 23 3.50 -13.55 -1.18
CA THR A 23 4.78 -12.87 -1.09
C THR A 23 4.71 -11.49 -1.72
N GLN A 24 5.69 -10.64 -1.40
CA GLN A 24 5.77 -9.33 -2.03
C GLN A 24 5.91 -9.46 -3.53
N LYS A 25 6.65 -10.48 -3.98
CA LYS A 25 6.83 -10.68 -5.41
C LYS A 25 5.50 -11.04 -6.07
N GLU A 26 4.72 -11.89 -5.42
CA GLU A 26 3.43 -12.27 -5.98
C GLU A 26 2.50 -11.08 -6.08
N LEU A 27 2.47 -10.23 -5.05
CA LEU A 27 1.65 -9.04 -5.11
C LEU A 27 2.14 -8.11 -6.22
N ALA A 28 3.45 -7.93 -6.32
CA ALA A 28 4.01 -7.06 -7.35
C ALA A 28 3.59 -7.54 -8.74
N GLU A 29 3.62 -8.83 -8.97
CA GLU A 29 3.21 -9.36 -10.26
C GLU A 29 1.73 -9.14 -10.50
N LYS A 30 0.90 -9.29 -9.46
CA LYS A 30 -0.52 -9.09 -9.64
C LYS A 30 -0.87 -7.67 -9.98
N VAL A 31 -0.16 -6.70 -9.45
CA VAL A 31 -0.49 -5.31 -9.69
C VAL A 31 0.42 -4.62 -10.70
N GLY A 32 1.36 -5.37 -11.27
CA GLY A 32 2.12 -4.84 -12.41
C GLY A 32 3.26 -3.91 -12.05
N VAL A 33 3.90 -4.11 -10.92
CA VAL A 33 5.05 -3.29 -10.54
C VAL A 33 6.16 -4.20 -10.08
N THR A 34 7.31 -3.64 -9.74
CA THR A 34 8.42 -4.43 -9.25
C THR A 34 8.26 -4.73 -7.78
N ARG A 35 8.97 -5.75 -7.32
CA ARG A 35 8.95 -6.09 -5.91
C ARG A 35 9.47 -4.94 -5.08
N GLN A 36 10.50 -4.21 -5.56
CA GLN A 36 11.01 -3.08 -4.82
C GLN A 36 9.95 -2.01 -4.60
N THR A 37 9.05 -1.82 -5.54
CA THR A 37 7.95 -0.87 -5.36
C THR A 37 7.06 -1.30 -4.20
N ILE A 38 6.73 -2.58 -4.13
CA ILE A 38 5.90 -3.07 -3.04
C ILE A 38 6.63 -2.91 -1.71
N VAL A 39 7.92 -3.22 -1.67
CA VAL A 39 8.69 -3.06 -0.44
C VAL A 39 8.65 -1.61 0.02
N ALA A 40 8.84 -0.67 -0.90
CA ALA A 40 8.87 0.74 -0.55
C ALA A 40 7.50 1.23 -0.08
N VAL A 41 6.43 0.75 -0.72
CA VAL A 41 5.08 1.13 -0.31
C VAL A 41 4.80 0.59 1.09
N GLU A 42 5.14 -0.66 1.34
CA GLU A 42 4.86 -1.24 2.65
C GLU A 42 5.63 -0.54 3.76
N LYS A 43 6.82 -0.05 3.46
CA LYS A 43 7.59 0.64 4.48
C LYS A 43 7.24 2.10 4.61
N GLY A 44 6.33 2.60 3.80
CA GLY A 44 5.94 4.01 3.88
C GLY A 44 6.92 4.94 3.24
N LYS A 45 7.88 4.40 2.44
CA LYS A 45 8.84 5.26 1.81
C LYS A 45 8.42 5.74 0.45
N TYR A 46 7.35 5.24 -0.07
CA TYR A 46 6.85 5.59 -1.38
C TYR A 46 5.34 5.57 -1.33
N SER A 47 4.72 6.68 -1.68
CA SER A 47 3.26 6.74 -1.74
C SER A 47 2.82 6.24 -3.10
N PRO A 48 1.98 5.23 -3.17
CA PRO A 48 1.56 4.71 -4.46
C PRO A 48 0.71 5.72 -5.21
N SER A 49 0.75 5.66 -6.53
CA SER A 49 -0.19 6.43 -7.32
C SER A 49 -1.58 5.94 -7.00
N LEU A 50 -2.57 6.76 -7.33
CA LEU A 50 -3.94 6.36 -7.10
C LEU A 50 -4.26 5.08 -7.87
N GLU A 51 -3.75 4.95 -9.10
CA GLU A 51 -4.01 3.75 -9.86
C GLU A 51 -3.39 2.53 -9.19
N LEU A 52 -2.16 2.64 -8.70
CA LEU A 52 -1.55 1.50 -8.03
C LEU A 52 -2.32 1.16 -6.76
N ALA A 53 -2.77 2.16 -6.03
CA ALA A 53 -3.53 1.92 -4.82
C ALA A 53 -4.82 1.16 -5.12
N PHE A 54 -5.52 1.53 -6.19
CA PHE A 54 -6.73 0.82 -6.57
C PHE A 54 -6.44 -0.59 -7.08
N ARG A 55 -5.30 -0.79 -7.76
CA ARG A 55 -4.94 -2.13 -8.19
C ARG A 55 -4.66 -3.03 -7.00
N ILE A 56 -4.04 -2.49 -5.96
CA ILE A 56 -3.78 -3.25 -4.75
C ILE A 56 -5.11 -3.61 -4.08
N ALA A 57 -6.03 -2.65 -4.01
CA ALA A 57 -7.34 -2.90 -3.43
C ALA A 57 -8.07 -4.00 -4.20
N TYR A 58 -7.96 -3.98 -5.52
CA TYR A 58 -8.61 -4.97 -6.34
C TYR A 58 -7.97 -6.34 -6.13
N ALA A 59 -6.64 -6.38 -6.02
CA ALA A 59 -5.95 -7.65 -5.82
C ALA A 59 -6.36 -8.32 -4.52
N PHE A 60 -6.64 -7.55 -3.49
CA PHE A 60 -7.07 -8.10 -2.22
C PHE A 60 -8.58 -8.13 -2.07
N ASN A 61 -9.32 -7.61 -3.06
CA ASN A 61 -10.78 -7.54 -2.98
C ASN A 61 -11.18 -6.85 -1.68
N THR A 62 -10.52 -5.75 -1.35
CA THR A 62 -10.70 -5.03 -0.09
C THR A 62 -10.84 -3.56 -0.41
N PRO A 63 -11.72 -2.85 0.26
CA PRO A 63 -11.86 -1.42 -0.01
C PRO A 63 -10.57 -0.67 0.25
N LEU A 64 -10.34 0.38 -0.54
CA LEU A 64 -9.11 1.15 -0.45
C LEU A 64 -8.88 1.66 0.96
N GLU A 65 -9.92 2.16 1.59
CA GLU A 65 -9.77 2.76 2.90
C GLU A 65 -9.53 1.73 3.98
N ASP A 66 -9.68 0.45 3.69
CA ASP A 66 -9.32 -0.58 4.65
C ASP A 66 -7.87 -1.01 4.49
N ILE A 67 -7.21 -0.55 3.43
CA ILE A 67 -5.81 -0.88 3.18
C ILE A 67 -4.91 0.29 3.56
N PHE A 68 -5.31 1.50 3.19
CA PHE A 68 -4.51 2.69 3.41
C PHE A 68 -5.23 3.63 4.35
N SER A 69 -4.50 4.29 5.21
CA SER A 69 -5.07 5.30 6.08
C SER A 69 -4.16 6.51 6.07
N TYR A 70 -4.73 7.68 6.31
CA TYR A 70 -3.97 8.91 6.27
C TYR A 70 -4.06 9.57 7.63
N HIS A 71 -2.93 9.92 8.16
CA HIS A 71 -2.86 10.59 9.44
C HIS A 71 -2.25 11.97 9.22
N PRO A 72 -3.05 13.03 9.19
CA PRO A 72 -2.50 14.36 8.97
C PRO A 72 -1.64 14.76 10.14
N GLU A 73 -0.63 15.56 9.85
CA GLU A 73 0.18 15.99 10.89
C GLU A 73 -0.54 16.96 11.70
N ASP A 74 -0.38 16.90 13.08
CA ASP A 74 -1.14 17.66 13.87
C ASP A 74 -0.63 19.02 13.92
N GLU A 75 -1.35 19.99 13.95
CA GLU A 75 -0.85 21.19 14.02
C GLU A 75 -1.10 21.85 15.16
#